data_b110460cfd09f4a8db7e9c468fd00863
#
_entry.id   b110460cfd09f4a8db7e9c468fd00863
#
_cell.length_a   1.000
_cell.length_b   1.000
_cell.length_c   1.000
_cell.angle_alpha   90.00
_cell.angle_beta   90.00
_cell.angle_gamma   90.00
#
_symmetry.space_group_name_H-M   'P 1'
#
loop_
_entity.id
_entity.type
_entity.pdbx_description
1 polymer ?
#
loop_
_entity_poly.entity_id
_entity_poly.type
_entity_poly.pdbx_seq_one_letter_code
_entity_poly.pdbx_strand_id
1 'polypeptide(L)'
;MALIIRIDVDRPYGKSPVGRHLLSRLSSDLWFPRINSFGYLKELQVILEMLNKRNARSYLFFRRCTLPSERIMQLIDDGQHQIGVHLENSRSFETFFQEKQLIERHTGKTVLALSKHGSGTARYGYHHYAPYEPDRYIDWARRSRMKVFFGNLEDPSIRPNSGVNGFMAFPSAFWLEPDWRDTSLFPVDWLLSEARKSDVVLLLHPENVLEKPELAEEFARLVAELPTKILS
;
A
#
# COMPACT_ATOMS: atom_id res chain seq x y z
N MET A 1 -10.54 16.29 9.61
CA MET A 1 -10.18 14.88 9.64
C MET A 1 -10.26 14.35 8.23
N ALA A 2 -9.54 13.29 7.89
CA ALA A 2 -9.39 12.92 6.50
C ALA A 2 -9.11 11.42 6.32
N LEU A 3 -9.33 10.92 5.12
CA LEU A 3 -8.95 9.61 4.69
C LEU A 3 -7.47 9.59 4.30
N ILE A 4 -6.70 8.67 4.84
CA ILE A 4 -5.33 8.40 4.44
C ILE A 4 -5.38 7.15 3.56
N ILE A 5 -5.27 7.34 2.24
CA ILE A 5 -5.35 6.23 1.31
C ILE A 5 -3.99 5.54 1.22
N ARG A 6 -3.96 4.25 1.55
CA ARG A 6 -2.83 3.34 1.38
C ARG A 6 -3.14 2.35 0.26
N ILE A 7 -2.29 2.30 -0.74
CA ILE A 7 -2.39 1.39 -1.87
C ILE A 7 -1.17 0.47 -1.85
N ASP A 8 -1.38 -0.79 -1.56
CA ASP A 8 -0.34 -1.79 -1.62
C ASP A 8 -0.28 -2.36 -3.04
N VAL A 9 0.83 -2.09 -3.74
CA VAL A 9 1.02 -2.48 -5.13
C VAL A 9 1.63 -3.88 -5.16
N ASP A 10 0.75 -4.86 -5.07
CA ASP A 10 1.12 -6.25 -5.11
C ASP A 10 1.07 -6.84 -6.53
N ARG A 11 1.70 -7.97 -6.71
CA ARG A 11 1.53 -8.77 -7.92
C ARG A 11 0.24 -9.57 -7.85
N PRO A 12 -0.32 -10.00 -8.99
CA PRO A 12 -1.56 -10.78 -8.99
C PRO A 12 -1.45 -12.07 -8.19
N TYR A 13 -2.47 -12.32 -7.36
CA TYR A 13 -2.66 -13.53 -6.57
C TYR A 13 -4.06 -14.12 -6.81
N GLY A 14 -4.30 -15.32 -6.30
CA GLY A 14 -5.63 -15.91 -6.25
C GLY A 14 -6.17 -16.36 -7.61
N LYS A 15 -7.28 -15.78 -8.06
CA LYS A 15 -8.03 -16.20 -9.24
C LYS A 15 -7.43 -15.79 -10.59
N SER A 16 -6.30 -15.09 -10.60
CA SER A 16 -5.63 -14.71 -11.84
C SER A 16 -5.25 -15.91 -12.71
N PRO A 17 -5.28 -15.80 -14.05
CA PRO A 17 -4.88 -16.89 -14.94
C PRO A 17 -3.50 -17.45 -14.61
N VAL A 18 -3.33 -18.77 -14.73
CA VAL A 18 -2.09 -19.47 -14.37
C VAL A 18 -0.86 -18.89 -15.07
N GLY A 19 -0.99 -18.48 -16.33
CA GLY A 19 0.09 -17.82 -17.07
C GLY A 19 0.51 -16.48 -16.45
N ARG A 20 -0.44 -15.69 -15.96
CA ARG A 20 -0.20 -14.41 -15.27
C ARG A 20 0.52 -14.63 -13.93
N HIS A 21 0.12 -15.65 -13.18
CA HIS A 21 0.82 -16.07 -11.96
C HIS A 21 2.25 -16.51 -12.23
N LEU A 22 2.45 -17.33 -13.25
CA LEU A 22 3.78 -17.82 -13.61
C LEU A 22 4.70 -16.66 -14.02
N LEU A 23 4.24 -15.79 -14.91
CA LEU A 23 5.00 -14.61 -15.35
C LEU A 23 5.28 -13.63 -14.22
N SER A 24 4.31 -13.43 -13.34
CA SER A 24 4.49 -12.59 -12.14
C SER A 24 5.54 -13.17 -11.20
N ARG A 25 5.56 -14.50 -11.00
CA ARG A 25 6.59 -15.18 -10.20
C ARG A 25 7.97 -15.11 -10.86
N LEU A 26 8.06 -15.36 -12.15
CA LEU A 26 9.32 -15.25 -12.88
C LEU A 26 9.88 -13.83 -12.82
N SER A 27 9.03 -12.83 -13.02
CA SER A 27 9.41 -11.42 -12.90
C SER A 27 9.87 -11.05 -11.49
N SER A 28 9.24 -11.59 -10.43
CA SER A 28 9.62 -11.28 -9.06
C SER A 28 10.88 -12.00 -8.60
N ASP A 29 11.06 -13.26 -9.02
CA ASP A 29 12.10 -14.12 -8.49
C ASP A 29 13.39 -14.07 -9.34
N LEU A 30 13.25 -13.81 -10.64
CA LEU A 30 14.37 -13.80 -11.61
C LEU A 30 14.67 -12.40 -12.20
N TRP A 31 13.98 -11.34 -11.77
CA TRP A 31 14.25 -9.96 -12.21
C TRP A 31 14.11 -9.70 -13.71
N PHE A 32 13.22 -10.42 -14.38
CA PHE A 32 12.91 -10.14 -15.77
C PHE A 32 12.42 -8.71 -15.98
N PRO A 33 12.65 -8.12 -17.18
CA PRO A 33 12.12 -6.81 -17.52
C PRO A 33 10.61 -6.74 -17.25
N ARG A 34 10.15 -5.67 -16.60
CA ARG A 34 8.75 -5.51 -16.25
C ARG A 34 7.95 -5.13 -17.47
N ILE A 35 6.94 -5.92 -17.75
CA ILE A 35 6.02 -5.66 -18.86
C ILE A 35 4.70 -5.19 -18.26
N ASN A 36 4.36 -3.92 -18.49
CA ASN A 36 3.15 -3.27 -17.94
C ASN A 36 1.85 -3.99 -18.28
N SER A 37 1.83 -4.72 -19.40
CA SER A 37 0.65 -5.48 -19.84
C SER A 37 0.32 -6.72 -19.00
N PHE A 38 1.13 -7.06 -18.02
CA PHE A 38 0.91 -8.25 -17.18
C PHE A 38 0.25 -7.97 -15.81
N GLY A 39 -0.47 -6.86 -15.69
CA GLY A 39 -1.45 -6.81 -14.65
C GLY A 39 -1.28 -5.65 -13.67
N TYR A 40 -0.72 -5.82 -12.50
CA TYR A 40 -0.77 -4.90 -11.37
C TYR A 40 -0.54 -3.40 -11.69
N LEU A 41 0.26 -3.07 -12.70
CA LEU A 41 0.48 -1.67 -13.12
C LEU A 41 -0.69 -1.11 -13.95
N LYS A 42 -1.44 -1.96 -14.66
CA LYS A 42 -2.62 -1.54 -15.40
C LYS A 42 -3.75 -1.16 -14.44
N GLU A 43 -4.00 -2.00 -13.45
CA GLU A 43 -5.00 -1.75 -12.42
C GLU A 43 -4.62 -0.52 -11.59
N LEU A 44 -3.35 -0.39 -11.21
CA LEU A 44 -2.85 0.79 -10.53
C LEU A 44 -3.04 2.07 -11.35
N GLN A 45 -2.82 2.01 -12.67
CA GLN A 45 -3.05 3.16 -13.56
C GLN A 45 -4.48 3.65 -13.49
N VAL A 46 -5.46 2.75 -13.56
CA VAL A 46 -6.89 3.09 -13.48
C VAL A 46 -7.22 3.77 -12.15
N ILE A 47 -6.72 3.23 -11.04
CA ILE A 47 -6.92 3.82 -9.71
C ILE A 47 -6.30 5.22 -9.62
N LEU A 48 -5.07 5.40 -10.12
CA LEU A 48 -4.40 6.70 -10.09
C LEU A 48 -5.12 7.74 -10.96
N GLU A 49 -5.58 7.37 -12.15
CA GLU A 49 -6.35 8.25 -13.01
C GLU A 49 -7.66 8.69 -12.34
N MET A 50 -8.31 7.80 -11.61
CA MET A 50 -9.52 8.12 -10.83
C MET A 50 -9.21 9.08 -9.67
N LEU A 51 -8.13 8.84 -8.93
CA LEU A 51 -7.70 9.70 -7.82
C LEU A 51 -7.32 11.10 -8.33
N ASN A 52 -6.53 11.18 -9.41
CA ASN A 52 -6.09 12.44 -10.00
C ASN A 52 -7.26 13.31 -10.47
N LYS A 53 -8.28 12.71 -11.09
CA LYS A 53 -9.53 13.41 -11.47
C LYS A 53 -10.25 14.06 -10.30
N ARG A 54 -10.04 13.57 -9.08
CA ARG A 54 -10.67 14.06 -7.84
C ARG A 54 -9.73 14.87 -6.95
N ASN A 55 -8.49 15.12 -7.39
CA ASN A 55 -7.42 15.73 -6.58
C ASN A 55 -7.19 14.98 -5.25
N ALA A 56 -7.43 13.67 -5.24
CA ALA A 56 -7.25 12.81 -4.08
C ALA A 56 -5.83 12.27 -4.03
N ARG A 57 -5.20 12.33 -2.86
CA ARG A 57 -3.81 11.89 -2.67
C ARG A 57 -3.75 10.56 -1.96
N SER A 58 -2.71 9.76 -2.25
CA SER A 58 -2.49 8.46 -1.64
C SER A 58 -1.03 8.15 -1.39
N TYR A 59 -0.77 7.17 -0.52
CA TYR A 59 0.51 6.47 -0.41
C TYR A 59 0.48 5.23 -1.30
N LEU A 60 1.54 5.02 -2.07
CA LEU A 60 1.72 3.90 -2.99
C LEU A 60 2.91 3.06 -2.52
N PHE A 61 2.64 1.87 -2.06
CA PHE A 61 3.65 0.99 -1.50
C PHE A 61 4.14 -0.02 -2.54
N PHE A 62 5.36 0.18 -3.01
CA PHE A 62 5.97 -0.69 -4.01
C PHE A 62 6.90 -1.72 -3.38
N ARG A 63 6.90 -2.90 -3.96
CA ARG A 63 7.85 -3.99 -3.71
C ARG A 63 8.97 -3.93 -4.75
N ARG A 64 10.04 -4.67 -4.50
CA ARG A 64 11.11 -4.88 -5.50
C ARG A 64 10.56 -5.38 -6.84
N CYS A 65 9.53 -6.23 -6.83
CA CYS A 65 8.95 -6.84 -8.03
C CYS A 65 7.85 -5.99 -8.70
N THR A 66 7.38 -4.91 -8.06
CA THR A 66 6.27 -4.10 -8.58
C THR A 66 6.62 -2.63 -8.78
N LEU A 67 7.92 -2.31 -8.99
CA LEU A 67 8.37 -0.94 -9.21
C LEU A 67 7.59 -0.24 -10.33
N PRO A 68 7.31 1.07 -10.21
CA PRO A 68 6.50 1.81 -11.18
C PRO A 68 7.19 1.95 -12.53
N SER A 69 6.41 1.99 -13.61
CA SER A 69 6.88 2.42 -14.94
C SER A 69 6.91 3.94 -15.05
N GLU A 70 7.50 4.47 -16.13
CA GLU A 70 7.51 5.91 -16.42
C GLU A 70 6.08 6.49 -16.44
N ARG A 71 5.12 5.78 -17.06
CA ARG A 71 3.72 6.21 -17.08
C ARG A 71 3.10 6.29 -15.68
N ILE A 72 3.38 5.32 -14.83
CA ILE A 72 2.93 5.34 -13.44
C ILE A 72 3.60 6.48 -12.67
N MET A 73 4.90 6.70 -12.89
CA MET A 73 5.61 7.82 -12.27
C MET A 73 5.01 9.17 -12.65
N GLN A 74 4.64 9.36 -13.92
CA GLN A 74 3.95 10.58 -14.34
C GLN A 74 2.64 10.79 -13.59
N LEU A 75 1.80 9.75 -13.45
CA LEU A 75 0.53 9.86 -12.70
C LEU A 75 0.75 10.14 -11.21
N ILE A 76 1.81 9.59 -10.63
CA ILE A 76 2.23 9.85 -9.24
C ILE A 76 2.60 11.33 -9.07
N ASP A 77 3.34 11.89 -10.02
CA ASP A 77 3.76 13.30 -9.98
C ASP A 77 2.56 14.23 -10.17
N ASP A 78 1.73 13.97 -11.17
CA ASP A 78 0.54 14.76 -11.49
C ASP A 78 -0.43 14.83 -10.28
N GLY A 79 -0.62 13.70 -9.57
CA GLY A 79 -1.50 13.60 -8.40
C GLY A 79 -0.82 13.92 -7.06
N GLN A 80 0.49 14.22 -7.05
CA GLN A 80 1.26 14.46 -5.83
C GLN A 80 1.15 13.31 -4.81
N HIS A 81 1.08 12.08 -5.31
CA HIS A 81 1.07 10.87 -4.48
C HIS A 81 2.44 10.62 -3.84
N GLN A 82 2.45 9.93 -2.71
CA GLN A 82 3.69 9.59 -2.00
C GLN A 82 4.07 8.14 -2.24
N ILE A 83 5.36 7.89 -2.44
CA ILE A 83 5.90 6.54 -2.60
C ILE A 83 6.37 6.02 -1.25
N GLY A 84 5.98 4.77 -0.94
CA GLY A 84 6.43 4.00 0.20
C GLY A 84 7.10 2.69 -0.20
N VAL A 85 7.81 2.09 0.74
CA VAL A 85 8.31 0.72 0.61
C VAL A 85 7.31 -0.27 1.19
N HIS A 86 6.89 -1.26 0.39
CA HIS A 86 6.15 -2.43 0.83
C HIS A 86 7.16 -3.54 1.12
N LEU A 87 7.67 -3.55 2.35
CA LEU A 87 8.80 -4.38 2.77
C LEU A 87 8.51 -5.87 2.60
N GLU A 88 9.28 -6.53 1.80
CA GLU A 88 9.18 -7.96 1.53
C GLU A 88 10.17 -8.78 2.38
N ASN A 89 11.43 -8.37 2.40
CA ASN A 89 12.49 -9.06 3.14
C ASN A 89 12.83 -8.35 4.45
N SER A 90 12.10 -8.69 5.51
CA SER A 90 12.31 -8.14 6.84
C SER A 90 13.22 -8.98 7.73
N ARG A 91 14.21 -9.72 7.18
CA ARG A 91 15.17 -10.51 7.97
C ARG A 91 16.13 -9.65 8.76
N SER A 92 16.56 -8.52 8.18
CA SER A 92 17.51 -7.63 8.81
C SER A 92 17.29 -6.17 8.40
N PHE A 93 17.86 -5.24 9.18
CA PHE A 93 17.87 -3.82 8.81
C PHE A 93 18.53 -3.58 7.45
N GLU A 94 19.59 -4.31 7.16
CA GLU A 94 20.32 -4.19 5.90
C GLU A 94 19.43 -4.55 4.71
N THR A 95 18.68 -5.67 4.77
CA THR A 95 17.78 -6.06 3.68
C THR A 95 16.64 -5.07 3.49
N PHE A 96 16.08 -4.53 4.57
CA PHE A 96 15.11 -3.44 4.51
C PHE A 96 15.69 -2.20 3.83
N PHE A 97 16.88 -1.78 4.26
CA PHE A 97 17.54 -0.58 3.75
C PHE A 97 17.85 -0.70 2.25
N GLN A 98 18.28 -1.89 1.80
CA GLN A 98 18.50 -2.19 0.39
C GLN A 98 17.21 -2.10 -0.43
N GLU A 99 16.07 -2.58 0.09
CA GLU A 99 14.76 -2.44 -0.60
C GLU A 99 14.36 -0.97 -0.69
N LYS A 100 14.50 -0.22 0.39
CA LYS A 100 14.25 1.24 0.39
C LYS A 100 15.10 1.94 -0.66
N GLN A 101 16.43 1.75 -0.64
CA GLN A 101 17.34 2.36 -1.61
C GLN A 101 17.05 1.96 -3.06
N LEU A 102 16.62 0.73 -3.30
CA LEU A 102 16.24 0.27 -4.63
C LEU A 102 15.05 1.07 -5.17
N ILE A 103 14.02 1.28 -4.35
CA ILE A 103 12.85 2.08 -4.72
C ILE A 103 13.27 3.54 -4.96
N GLU A 104 14.06 4.12 -4.06
CA GLU A 104 14.55 5.51 -4.19
C GLU A 104 15.37 5.72 -5.48
N ARG A 105 16.29 4.81 -5.78
CA ARG A 105 17.09 4.88 -7.01
C ARG A 105 16.24 4.74 -8.28
N HIS A 106 15.22 3.86 -8.24
CA HIS A 106 14.36 3.63 -9.39
C HIS A 106 13.42 4.81 -9.65
N THR A 107 12.91 5.42 -8.59
CA THR A 107 11.89 6.48 -8.69
C THR A 107 12.46 7.90 -8.66
N GLY A 108 13.70 8.07 -8.23
CA GLY A 108 14.29 9.38 -7.97
C GLY A 108 13.68 10.13 -6.79
N LYS A 109 12.82 9.48 -5.99
CA LYS A 109 12.10 10.10 -4.87
C LYS A 109 12.58 9.56 -3.53
N THR A 110 12.60 10.43 -2.52
CA THR A 110 12.84 9.99 -1.13
C THR A 110 11.63 9.21 -0.62
N VAL A 111 11.88 8.03 -0.08
CA VAL A 111 10.84 7.16 0.50
C VAL A 111 10.73 7.43 2.00
N LEU A 112 9.59 7.96 2.43
CA LEU A 112 9.32 8.35 3.81
C LEU A 112 8.23 7.50 4.49
N ALA A 113 7.67 6.53 3.80
CA ALA A 113 6.60 5.66 4.30
C ALA A 113 6.98 4.19 4.19
N LEU A 114 6.62 3.41 5.20
CA LEU A 114 6.88 1.97 5.32
C LEU A 114 5.59 1.22 5.58
N SER A 115 5.38 0.12 4.86
CA SER A 115 4.45 -0.95 5.20
C SER A 115 5.13 -2.31 5.06
N LYS A 116 4.55 -3.38 5.64
CA LYS A 116 5.07 -4.74 5.52
C LYS A 116 4.14 -5.59 4.65
N HIS A 117 4.70 -6.28 3.67
CA HIS A 117 3.97 -7.26 2.87
C HIS A 117 3.63 -8.50 3.70
N GLY A 118 2.33 -8.79 3.84
CA GLY A 118 1.81 -9.89 4.65
C GLY A 118 1.87 -9.65 6.17
N SER A 119 0.88 -10.17 6.87
CA SER A 119 0.71 -10.05 8.33
C SER A 119 0.69 -11.39 9.06
N GLY A 120 0.76 -12.50 8.33
CA GLY A 120 0.68 -13.86 8.88
C GLY A 120 2.01 -14.63 8.77
N THR A 121 1.90 -15.94 8.90
CA THR A 121 3.01 -16.88 8.79
C THR A 121 3.25 -17.38 7.37
N ALA A 122 2.34 -17.10 6.44
CA ALA A 122 2.44 -17.53 5.05
C ALA A 122 3.58 -16.84 4.30
N ARG A 123 4.31 -17.60 3.50
CA ARG A 123 5.40 -17.08 2.66
C ARG A 123 4.90 -16.80 1.24
N TYR A 124 4.97 -15.55 0.81
CA TYR A 124 4.44 -15.07 -0.47
C TYR A 124 5.50 -14.92 -1.58
N GLY A 125 6.68 -15.51 -1.43
CA GLY A 125 7.72 -15.46 -2.46
C GLY A 125 9.10 -15.82 -1.92
N TYR A 126 10.09 -15.92 -2.82
CA TYR A 126 11.45 -16.30 -2.44
C TYR A 126 12.09 -15.31 -1.45
N HIS A 127 11.89 -14.02 -1.67
CA HIS A 127 12.45 -12.95 -0.84
C HIS A 127 11.60 -12.64 0.40
N HIS A 128 10.34 -13.10 0.43
CA HIS A 128 9.43 -12.78 1.52
C HIS A 128 9.86 -13.45 2.84
N TYR A 129 9.90 -12.64 3.90
CA TYR A 129 10.11 -13.09 5.27
C TYR A 129 8.77 -13.03 6.01
N ALA A 130 8.25 -14.20 6.41
CA ALA A 130 6.89 -14.35 6.89
C ALA A 130 6.58 -13.68 8.24
N PRO A 131 7.44 -13.72 9.28
CA PRO A 131 7.12 -13.13 10.58
C PRO A 131 6.73 -11.65 10.46
N TYR A 132 5.67 -11.27 11.20
CA TYR A 132 5.20 -9.89 11.30
C TYR A 132 5.64 -9.30 12.66
N GLU A 133 6.57 -8.36 12.63
CA GLU A 133 7.25 -7.80 13.80
C GLU A 133 7.16 -6.26 13.77
N PRO A 134 5.98 -5.65 14.02
CA PRO A 134 5.74 -4.22 13.79
C PRO A 134 6.68 -3.30 14.58
N ASP A 135 7.04 -3.62 15.81
CA ASP A 135 7.96 -2.81 16.64
C ASP A 135 9.35 -2.70 15.98
N ARG A 136 9.81 -3.79 15.38
CA ARG A 136 11.06 -3.84 14.63
C ARG A 136 11.03 -2.94 13.40
N TYR A 137 9.89 -2.93 12.67
CA TYR A 137 9.73 -2.09 11.50
C TYR A 137 9.63 -0.61 11.86
N ILE A 138 8.98 -0.28 12.97
CA ILE A 138 8.92 1.06 13.54
C ILE A 138 10.32 1.56 13.91
N ASP A 139 11.13 0.74 14.58
CA ASP A 139 12.53 1.09 14.88
C ASP A 139 13.33 1.36 13.60
N TRP A 140 13.22 0.49 12.60
CA TRP A 140 13.94 0.66 11.33
C TRP A 140 13.48 1.90 10.55
N ALA A 141 12.19 2.18 10.55
CA ALA A 141 11.65 3.38 9.94
C ALA A 141 12.22 4.65 10.58
N ARG A 142 12.25 4.70 11.91
CA ARG A 142 12.84 5.82 12.67
C ARG A 142 14.33 6.00 12.40
N ARG A 143 15.10 4.93 12.44
CA ARG A 143 16.55 4.93 12.12
C ARG A 143 16.84 5.41 10.71
N SER A 144 15.92 5.13 9.77
CA SER A 144 16.01 5.55 8.37
C SER A 144 15.36 6.91 8.09
N ARG A 145 14.98 7.67 9.14
CA ARG A 145 14.35 9.01 9.06
C ARG A 145 13.06 9.00 8.23
N MET A 146 12.35 7.90 8.24
CA MET A 146 11.00 7.86 7.66
C MET A 146 10.02 8.61 8.55
N LYS A 147 8.88 8.99 7.98
CA LYS A 147 7.84 9.78 8.64
C LYS A 147 6.69 8.93 9.17
N VAL A 148 6.41 7.82 8.51
CA VAL A 148 5.23 7.02 8.82
C VAL A 148 5.45 5.53 8.61
N PHE A 149 4.87 4.73 9.52
CA PHE A 149 4.68 3.28 9.37
C PHE A 149 3.18 2.96 9.31
N PHE A 150 2.81 2.11 8.36
CA PHE A 150 1.45 1.58 8.22
C PHE A 150 1.47 0.08 8.51
N GLY A 151 0.80 -0.30 9.60
CA GLY A 151 0.61 -1.69 10.01
C GLY A 151 -0.56 -2.37 9.31
N ASN A 152 -0.72 -3.65 9.59
CA ASN A 152 -1.65 -4.54 8.90
C ASN A 152 -2.74 -5.12 9.80
N LEU A 153 -2.96 -4.56 11.01
CA LEU A 153 -4.05 -5.03 11.84
C LEU A 153 -5.39 -4.70 11.20
N GLU A 154 -6.34 -5.60 11.34
CA GLU A 154 -7.65 -5.56 10.69
C GLU A 154 -8.70 -4.77 11.49
N ASP A 155 -8.36 -4.38 12.73
CA ASP A 155 -9.21 -3.52 13.57
C ASP A 155 -8.90 -2.03 13.34
N PRO A 156 -9.68 -1.33 12.48
CA PRO A 156 -9.42 0.07 12.15
C PRO A 156 -9.73 1.06 13.29
N SER A 157 -10.27 0.60 14.41
CA SER A 157 -10.52 1.43 15.58
C SER A 157 -9.26 1.72 16.41
N ILE A 158 -8.19 0.96 16.19
CA ILE A 158 -6.90 1.14 16.89
C ILE A 158 -6.28 2.47 16.47
N ARG A 159 -6.04 3.34 17.45
CA ARG A 159 -5.53 4.68 17.20
C ARG A 159 -4.05 4.70 16.84
N PRO A 160 -3.63 5.66 16.00
CA PRO A 160 -2.21 5.82 15.67
C PRO A 160 -1.40 6.25 16.90
N ASN A 161 -0.15 5.80 16.93
CA ASN A 161 0.83 6.24 17.92
C ASN A 161 1.70 7.36 17.32
N SER A 162 1.68 8.51 17.93
CA SER A 162 2.63 9.58 17.61
C SER A 162 3.96 9.31 18.30
N GLY A 163 5.02 9.25 17.52
CA GLY A 163 6.39 9.09 18.00
C GLY A 163 7.12 10.44 18.15
N VAL A 164 8.36 10.35 18.60
CA VAL A 164 9.28 11.49 18.68
C VAL A 164 9.58 12.03 17.27
N ASN A 165 9.82 13.32 17.14
CA ASN A 165 10.18 14.00 15.88
C ASN A 165 9.14 13.91 14.74
N GLY A 166 7.85 13.85 15.07
CA GLY A 166 6.78 13.83 14.09
C GLY A 166 6.58 12.49 13.36
N PHE A 167 7.23 11.42 13.81
CA PHE A 167 6.99 10.07 13.29
C PHE A 167 5.60 9.58 13.72
N MET A 168 4.86 8.99 12.79
CA MET A 168 3.53 8.42 13.03
C MET A 168 3.53 6.92 12.75
N ALA A 169 2.91 6.14 13.63
CA ALA A 169 2.65 4.71 13.39
C ALA A 169 1.15 4.46 13.43
N PHE A 170 0.61 3.98 12.32
CA PHE A 170 -0.77 3.50 12.22
C PHE A 170 -0.72 1.98 12.31
N PRO A 171 -1.09 1.37 13.44
CA PRO A 171 -0.96 -0.09 13.60
C PRO A 171 -1.95 -0.88 12.74
N SER A 172 -3.06 -0.25 12.36
CA SER A 172 -4.18 -0.86 11.65
C SER A 172 -4.66 -0.03 10.48
N ALA A 173 -5.49 -0.65 9.64
CA ALA A 173 -6.16 0.00 8.52
C ALA A 173 -7.58 -0.55 8.36
N PHE A 174 -8.47 0.25 7.79
CA PHE A 174 -9.71 -0.23 7.22
C PHE A 174 -9.38 -0.87 5.87
N TRP A 175 -9.47 -2.19 5.80
CA TRP A 175 -9.28 -2.92 4.54
C TRP A 175 -10.52 -2.75 3.67
N LEU A 176 -10.38 -2.25 2.47
CA LEU A 176 -11.53 -2.07 1.58
C LEU A 176 -12.14 -3.42 1.19
N GLU A 177 -11.30 -4.40 0.98
CA GLU A 177 -11.69 -5.78 0.67
C GLU A 177 -12.38 -6.45 1.89
N PRO A 178 -13.63 -6.89 1.74
CA PRO A 178 -14.42 -7.44 2.86
C PRO A 178 -13.88 -8.75 3.44
N ASP A 179 -13.10 -9.49 2.65
CA ASP A 179 -12.52 -10.77 3.06
C ASP A 179 -11.46 -10.61 4.17
N TRP A 180 -10.99 -9.39 4.42
CA TRP A 180 -9.92 -9.08 5.39
C TRP A 180 -10.35 -8.09 6.47
N ARG A 181 -11.63 -7.90 6.67
CA ARG A 181 -12.17 -7.12 7.79
C ARG A 181 -13.46 -7.76 8.31
N ASP A 182 -13.75 -7.54 9.57
CA ASP A 182 -15.06 -7.86 10.12
C ASP A 182 -16.09 -6.84 9.61
N THR A 183 -16.86 -7.22 8.57
CA THR A 183 -17.85 -6.35 7.95
C THR A 183 -19.06 -6.07 8.83
N SER A 184 -19.30 -6.87 9.87
CA SER A 184 -20.37 -6.67 10.85
C SER A 184 -20.02 -5.56 11.84
N LEU A 185 -18.76 -5.45 12.23
CA LEU A 185 -18.25 -4.42 13.13
C LEU A 185 -17.83 -3.15 12.37
N PHE A 186 -17.26 -3.32 11.20
CA PHE A 186 -16.67 -2.24 10.40
C PHE A 186 -17.26 -2.20 8.99
N PRO A 187 -18.56 -1.86 8.82
CA PRO A 187 -19.14 -1.60 7.49
C PRO A 187 -18.56 -0.30 6.91
N VAL A 188 -18.77 -0.05 5.61
CA VAL A 188 -18.30 1.18 4.94
C VAL A 188 -18.89 2.45 5.57
N ASP A 189 -20.12 2.38 6.05
CA ASP A 189 -20.76 3.51 6.77
C ASP A 189 -20.05 3.85 8.09
N TRP A 190 -19.45 2.84 8.76
CA TRP A 190 -18.55 3.09 9.89
C TRP A 190 -17.36 3.94 9.47
N LEU A 191 -16.71 3.59 8.35
CA LEU A 191 -15.56 4.34 7.81
C LEU A 191 -15.96 5.80 7.50
N LEU A 192 -17.10 6.00 6.83
CA LEU A 192 -17.61 7.34 6.52
C LEU A 192 -17.84 8.17 7.78
N SER A 193 -18.43 7.55 8.81
CA SER A 193 -18.65 8.22 10.10
C SER A 193 -17.35 8.54 10.82
N GLU A 194 -16.43 7.58 10.88
CA GLU A 194 -15.19 7.71 11.63
C GLU A 194 -14.20 8.68 10.96
N ALA A 195 -14.09 8.67 9.64
CA ALA A 195 -13.21 9.59 8.91
C ALA A 195 -13.62 11.07 9.01
N ARG A 196 -14.87 11.34 9.41
CA ARG A 196 -15.33 12.71 9.76
C ARG A 196 -14.85 13.15 11.14
N LYS A 197 -14.50 12.22 12.05
CA LYS A 197 -14.10 12.48 13.44
C LYS A 197 -12.59 12.37 13.65
N SER A 198 -11.94 11.50 12.93
CA SER A 198 -10.52 11.21 13.06
C SER A 198 -9.91 10.87 11.70
N ASP A 199 -8.57 10.83 11.63
CA ASP A 199 -7.88 10.31 10.46
C ASP A 199 -7.95 8.78 10.46
N VAL A 200 -8.38 8.19 9.35
CA VAL A 200 -8.47 6.74 9.16
C VAL A 200 -7.65 6.31 7.96
N VAL A 201 -6.90 5.23 8.11
CA VAL A 201 -6.18 4.61 6.99
C VAL A 201 -7.13 3.68 6.24
N LEU A 202 -7.32 3.94 4.95
CA LEU A 202 -7.99 3.03 4.01
C LEU A 202 -6.92 2.26 3.23
N LEU A 203 -6.89 0.96 3.39
CA LEU A 203 -6.01 0.06 2.65
C LEU A 203 -6.75 -0.61 1.51
N LEU A 204 -6.12 -0.66 0.34
CA LEU A 204 -6.62 -1.39 -0.81
C LEU A 204 -5.49 -1.95 -1.68
N HIS A 205 -5.84 -2.99 -2.44
CA HIS A 205 -5.00 -3.55 -3.52
C HIS A 205 -5.69 -3.32 -4.86
N PRO A 206 -5.05 -2.63 -5.82
CA PRO A 206 -5.69 -2.20 -7.08
C PRO A 206 -6.39 -3.33 -7.84
N GLU A 207 -5.76 -4.50 -7.91
CA GLU A 207 -6.30 -5.67 -8.60
C GLU A 207 -7.63 -6.13 -7.99
N ASN A 208 -7.65 -6.30 -6.66
CA ASN A 208 -8.83 -6.81 -5.95
C ASN A 208 -10.03 -5.85 -6.08
N VAL A 209 -9.75 -4.55 -6.04
CA VAL A 209 -10.79 -3.51 -6.17
C VAL A 209 -11.38 -3.52 -7.57
N LEU A 210 -10.57 -3.64 -8.61
CA LEU A 210 -11.06 -3.58 -9.99
C LEU A 210 -11.63 -4.91 -10.49
N GLU A 211 -11.34 -6.05 -9.84
CA GLU A 211 -11.99 -7.34 -10.11
C GLU A 211 -13.46 -7.37 -9.64
N LYS A 212 -13.85 -6.53 -8.69
CA LYS A 212 -15.19 -6.48 -8.09
C LYS A 212 -15.80 -5.09 -8.33
N PRO A 213 -16.73 -4.93 -9.28
CA PRO A 213 -17.34 -3.64 -9.60
C PRO A 213 -17.89 -2.90 -8.36
N GLU A 214 -18.50 -3.63 -7.43
CA GLU A 214 -19.02 -3.09 -6.19
C GLU A 214 -17.94 -2.42 -5.31
N LEU A 215 -16.73 -2.98 -5.25
CA LEU A 215 -15.63 -2.37 -4.51
C LEU A 215 -15.08 -1.14 -5.22
N ALA A 216 -15.05 -1.16 -6.55
CA ALA A 216 -14.63 0.01 -7.33
C ALA A 216 -15.62 1.18 -7.15
N GLU A 217 -16.92 0.91 -7.12
CA GLU A 217 -17.97 1.90 -6.84
C GLU A 217 -17.88 2.42 -5.39
N GLU A 218 -17.69 1.53 -4.41
CA GLU A 218 -17.48 1.91 -3.02
C GLU A 218 -16.26 2.82 -2.86
N PHE A 219 -15.13 2.45 -3.46
CA PHE A 219 -13.92 3.27 -3.42
C PHE A 219 -14.15 4.64 -4.06
N ALA A 220 -14.78 4.68 -5.23
CA ALA A 220 -15.10 5.92 -5.92
C ALA A 220 -16.02 6.84 -5.08
N ARG A 221 -17.00 6.27 -4.36
CA ARG A 221 -17.86 6.96 -3.41
C ARG A 221 -17.07 7.53 -2.23
N LEU A 222 -16.23 6.72 -1.59
CA LEU A 222 -15.40 7.15 -0.45
C LEU A 222 -14.51 8.35 -0.80
N VAL A 223 -13.86 8.30 -1.96
CA VAL A 223 -12.99 9.38 -2.45
C VAL A 223 -13.78 10.63 -2.85
N ALA A 224 -15.06 10.48 -3.23
CA ALA A 224 -15.93 11.63 -3.53
C ALA A 224 -16.48 12.31 -2.26
N GLU A 225 -16.74 11.55 -1.21
CA GLU A 225 -17.38 12.05 0.01
C GLU A 225 -16.39 12.53 1.09
N LEU A 226 -15.15 12.05 1.08
CA LEU A 226 -14.17 12.29 2.13
C LEU A 226 -12.94 13.04 1.61
N PRO A 227 -12.45 14.04 2.33
CA PRO A 227 -11.15 14.63 2.01
C PRO A 227 -10.02 13.60 2.22
N THR A 228 -9.02 13.65 1.36
CA THR A 228 -7.83 12.81 1.49
C THR A 228 -6.62 13.64 1.92
N LYS A 229 -5.66 13.01 2.60
CA LYS A 229 -4.43 13.71 2.99
C LYS A 229 -3.19 12.83 2.93
N ILE A 230 -2.06 13.51 2.78
CA ILE A 230 -0.72 13.00 3.03
C ILE A 230 -0.22 13.61 4.34
N LEU A 231 0.45 12.83 5.16
CA LEU A 231 1.08 13.30 6.40
C LEU A 231 2.35 14.11 6.06
N SER A 232 2.48 15.26 6.61
CA SER A 232 3.62 16.19 6.42
C SER A 232 4.76 15.90 7.39
#